data_59f93f7b155ee57bde29dd33dd5b7b98
#
_entry.id   59f93f7b155ee57bde29dd33dd5b7b98
#
_cell.length_a   1.000
_cell.length_b   1.000
_cell.length_c   1.000
_cell.angle_alpha   90.00
_cell.angle_beta   90.00
_cell.angle_gamma   90.00
#
_symmetry.space_group_name_H-M   'P 1'
#
loop_
_entity.id
_entity.type
_entity.pdbx_description
1 polymer ?
#
loop_
_entity_poly.entity_id
_entity_poly.type
_entity_poly.pdbx_seq_one_letter_code
_entity_poly.pdbx_strand_id
1 'polypeptide(L)'
;MGNFIAEIAIIKPLHNLFDYEIPNTFKYVTPGSRVTVEFGKKLVTGFVINIKKETKLSNTKLKKIIEIIDDTPVLDEEILNLFKWVSNYYHAPLGQVIGLGTPSYLRNGKEIFDANYNTKNFKEDELENTFNLTKEQLI
;
A
#
# COMPACT_ATOMS: atom_id res chain seq x y z
N MET A 1 -23.71 -16.48 4.32
CA MET A 1 -22.43 -15.85 4.72
C MET A 1 -22.37 -14.48 4.10
N GLY A 2 -22.08 -13.47 4.89
CA GLY A 2 -21.96 -12.10 4.36
C GLY A 2 -20.66 -11.95 3.56
N ASN A 3 -20.73 -11.28 2.42
CA ASN A 3 -19.54 -10.89 1.68
C ASN A 3 -18.83 -9.76 2.42
N PHE A 4 -17.52 -9.77 2.40
CA PHE A 4 -16.70 -8.68 2.92
C PHE A 4 -16.36 -7.70 1.80
N ILE A 5 -16.32 -6.43 2.13
CA ILE A 5 -15.97 -5.33 1.25
C ILE A 5 -14.70 -4.67 1.77
N ALA A 6 -13.73 -4.47 0.89
CA ALA A 6 -12.55 -3.68 1.17
C ALA A 6 -12.73 -2.26 0.64
N GLU A 7 -12.46 -1.28 1.49
CA GLU A 7 -12.27 0.11 1.08
C GLU A 7 -10.82 0.31 0.66
N ILE A 8 -10.61 0.64 -0.60
CA ILE A 8 -9.29 0.66 -1.23
C ILE A 8 -8.92 2.08 -1.64
N ALA A 9 -7.71 2.51 -1.25
CA ALA A 9 -7.09 3.71 -1.74
C ALA A 9 -6.31 3.40 -3.02
N ILE A 10 -6.62 4.14 -4.09
CA ILE A 10 -5.90 4.07 -5.36
C ILE A 10 -5.02 5.31 -5.47
N ILE A 11 -3.79 5.15 -5.98
CA ILE A 11 -2.83 6.25 -6.13
C ILE A 11 -3.26 7.14 -7.29
N LYS A 12 -4.26 7.93 -7.04
CA LYS A 12 -4.85 8.92 -7.97
C LYS A 12 -5.28 10.15 -7.18
N PRO A 13 -5.38 11.33 -7.78
CA PRO A 13 -5.85 12.54 -7.11
C PRO A 13 -7.37 12.52 -6.88
N LEU A 14 -7.85 11.48 -6.23
CA LEU A 14 -9.26 11.25 -5.92
C LEU A 14 -9.43 11.11 -4.40
N HIS A 15 -10.32 11.90 -3.82
CA HIS A 15 -10.54 11.91 -2.38
C HIS A 15 -11.28 10.68 -1.85
N ASN A 16 -12.02 9.99 -2.72
CA ASN A 16 -12.83 8.85 -2.33
C ASN A 16 -12.01 7.57 -2.25
N LEU A 17 -12.31 6.74 -1.27
CA LEU A 17 -11.97 5.34 -1.26
C LEU A 17 -12.97 4.57 -2.14
N PHE A 18 -12.54 3.47 -2.71
CA PHE A 18 -13.36 2.66 -3.60
C PHE A 18 -13.65 1.31 -2.97
N ASP A 19 -14.91 0.90 -3.04
CA ASP A 19 -15.37 -0.38 -2.49
C ASP A 19 -15.17 -1.50 -3.49
N TYR A 20 -14.54 -2.58 -3.05
CA TYR A 20 -14.37 -3.81 -3.81
C TYR A 20 -14.78 -5.02 -2.97
N GLU A 21 -15.46 -5.96 -3.60
CA GLU A 21 -15.80 -7.22 -2.95
C GLU A 21 -14.54 -8.07 -2.74
N ILE A 22 -14.41 -8.65 -1.54
CA ILE A 22 -13.35 -9.61 -1.24
C ILE A 22 -13.86 -11.00 -1.59
N PRO A 23 -13.28 -11.68 -2.61
CA PRO A 23 -13.66 -13.04 -2.93
C PRO A 23 -13.42 -14.00 -1.76
N ASN A 24 -14.30 -14.96 -1.56
CA ASN A 24 -14.20 -15.95 -0.49
C ASN A 24 -12.92 -16.82 -0.54
N THR A 25 -12.24 -16.82 -1.69
CA THR A 25 -10.95 -17.49 -1.86
C THR A 25 -9.81 -16.79 -1.14
N PHE A 26 -9.97 -15.49 -0.84
CA PHE A 26 -8.94 -14.69 -0.15
C PHE A 26 -9.22 -14.65 1.35
N LYS A 27 -8.52 -15.49 2.11
CA LYS A 27 -8.74 -15.64 3.55
C LYS A 27 -8.07 -14.56 4.40
N TYR A 28 -7.09 -13.84 3.86
CA TYR A 28 -6.20 -12.97 4.64
C TYR A 28 -6.01 -11.60 4.00
N VAL A 29 -7.11 -10.88 3.78
CA VAL A 29 -7.05 -9.46 3.43
C VAL A 29 -7.15 -8.64 4.71
N THR A 30 -6.16 -7.82 4.97
CA THR A 30 -6.13 -6.93 6.13
C THR A 30 -5.80 -5.51 5.72
N PRO A 31 -6.18 -4.49 6.52
CA PRO A 31 -5.74 -3.12 6.27
C PRO A 31 -4.22 -3.04 6.13
N GLY A 32 -3.74 -2.29 5.14
CA GLY A 32 -2.31 -2.18 4.80
C GLY A 32 -1.84 -3.15 3.72
N SER A 33 -2.66 -4.12 3.32
CA SER A 33 -2.34 -5.04 2.22
C SER A 33 -2.43 -4.35 0.87
N ARG A 34 -1.55 -4.74 -0.06
CA ARG A 34 -1.65 -4.34 -1.46
C ARG A 34 -2.47 -5.36 -2.25
N VAL A 35 -3.30 -4.85 -3.11
CA VAL A 35 -4.17 -5.67 -3.97
C VAL A 35 -4.17 -5.15 -5.39
N THR A 36 -4.41 -6.04 -6.34
CA THR A 36 -4.66 -5.67 -7.73
C THR A 36 -6.16 -5.57 -7.94
N VAL A 37 -6.61 -4.44 -8.42
CA VAL A 37 -8.01 -4.17 -8.73
C VAL A 37 -8.17 -3.57 -10.12
N GLU A 38 -9.33 -3.74 -10.70
CA GLU A 38 -9.70 -3.05 -11.93
C GLU A 38 -10.29 -1.66 -11.59
N PHE A 39 -9.62 -0.63 -12.08
CA PHE A 39 -10.09 0.75 -11.98
C PHE A 39 -10.27 1.35 -13.39
N GLY A 40 -11.51 1.67 -13.72
CA GLY A 40 -11.86 1.96 -15.11
C GLY A 40 -11.67 0.71 -15.97
N LYS A 41 -10.79 0.78 -16.95
CA LYS A 41 -10.44 -0.34 -17.83
C LYS A 41 -9.01 -0.86 -17.63
N LYS A 42 -8.35 -0.44 -16.54
CA LYS A 42 -6.96 -0.77 -16.25
C LYS A 42 -6.85 -1.51 -14.94
N LEU A 43 -5.88 -2.39 -14.85
CA LEU A 43 -5.46 -3.00 -13.58
C LEU A 43 -4.50 -2.04 -12.87
N VAL A 44 -4.79 -1.78 -11.61
CA VAL A 44 -3.99 -0.89 -10.75
C VAL A 44 -3.73 -1.53 -9.41
N THR A 45 -2.66 -1.11 -8.77
CA THR A 45 -2.38 -1.46 -7.38
C THR A 45 -3.16 -0.55 -6.45
N GLY A 46 -3.89 -1.14 -5.52
CA GLY A 46 -4.57 -0.42 -4.44
C GLY A 46 -4.08 -0.87 -3.08
N PHE A 47 -4.32 -0.04 -2.09
CA PHE A 47 -4.02 -0.31 -0.68
C PHE A 47 -5.32 -0.46 0.10
N VAL A 48 -5.48 -1.56 0.80
CA VAL A 48 -6.64 -1.79 1.66
C VAL A 48 -6.55 -0.88 2.87
N ILE A 49 -7.55 -0.05 3.06
CA ILE A 49 -7.62 0.90 4.17
C ILE A 49 -8.51 0.37 5.28
N ASN A 50 -9.65 -0.20 4.91
CA ASN A 50 -10.62 -0.71 5.86
C ASN A 50 -11.37 -1.92 5.27
N ILE A 51 -11.94 -2.73 6.14
CA ILE A 51 -12.78 -3.88 5.75
C ILE A 51 -14.10 -3.77 6.49
N LYS A 52 -15.19 -3.88 5.74
CA LYS A 52 -16.54 -3.86 6.26
C LYS A 52 -17.34 -5.08 5.78
N LYS A 53 -18.35 -5.46 6.52
CA LYS A 53 -19.33 -6.45 6.06
C LYS A 53 -20.32 -5.80 5.14
N GLU A 54 -20.70 -6.50 4.08
CA GLU A 54 -21.75 -6.05 3.19
C GLU A 54 -23.06 -5.91 3.97
N THR A 55 -23.60 -4.71 3.97
CA THR A 55 -24.97 -4.48 4.40
C THR A 55 -25.89 -4.70 3.20
N LYS A 56 -26.94 -5.49 3.39
CA LYS A 56 -27.90 -5.93 2.35
C LYS A 56 -28.59 -4.81 1.53
N LEU A 57 -28.19 -3.56 1.72
CA LEU A 57 -28.83 -2.37 1.13
C LEU A 57 -28.15 -1.88 -0.16
N SER A 58 -27.00 -2.42 -0.56
CA SER A 58 -26.36 -2.02 -1.82
C SER A 58 -26.71 -2.97 -2.94
N ASN A 59 -27.70 -2.62 -3.73
CA ASN A 59 -28.04 -3.31 -5.00
C ASN A 59 -26.98 -3.08 -6.09
N THR A 60 -25.86 -2.44 -5.79
CA THR A 60 -24.78 -2.19 -6.74
C THR A 60 -23.84 -3.38 -6.78
N LYS A 61 -23.69 -3.95 -7.97
CA LYS A 61 -22.70 -5.00 -8.22
C LYS A 61 -21.29 -4.42 -8.10
N LEU A 62 -20.62 -4.70 -7.01
CA LEU A 62 -19.24 -4.28 -6.79
C LEU A 62 -18.28 -5.10 -7.66
N LYS A 63 -17.21 -4.47 -8.12
CA LYS A 63 -16.06 -5.18 -8.70
C LYS A 63 -15.34 -5.94 -7.62
N LYS A 64 -14.69 -7.04 -7.98
CA LYS A 64 -13.94 -7.89 -7.08
C LYS A 64 -12.45 -7.55 -7.08
N ILE A 65 -11.80 -7.78 -5.95
CA ILE A 65 -10.33 -7.82 -5.90
C ILE A 65 -9.87 -8.97 -6.81
N ILE A 66 -8.89 -8.69 -7.66
CA ILE A 66 -8.36 -9.68 -8.62
C ILE A 66 -7.29 -10.53 -7.95
N GLU A 67 -6.37 -9.89 -7.22
CA GLU A 67 -5.22 -10.54 -6.63
C GLU A 67 -4.82 -9.83 -5.33
N ILE A 68 -4.29 -10.59 -4.39
CA ILE A 68 -3.57 -10.08 -3.23
C ILE A 68 -2.08 -10.18 -3.56
N ILE A 69 -1.37 -9.06 -3.51
CA ILE A 69 0.04 -8.99 -3.91
C ILE A 69 0.95 -9.58 -2.82
N ASP A 70 0.62 -9.34 -1.56
CA ASP A 70 1.47 -9.73 -0.43
C ASP A 70 0.70 -10.58 0.57
N ASP A 71 1.38 -11.54 1.17
CA ASP A 71 0.82 -12.41 2.23
C ASP A 71 0.65 -11.66 3.56
N THR A 72 1.42 -10.60 3.76
CA THR A 72 1.39 -9.75 4.96
C THR A 72 1.16 -8.30 4.56
N PRO A 73 0.50 -7.49 5.42
CA PRO A 73 0.30 -6.08 5.11
C PRO A 73 1.64 -5.35 5.02
N VAL A 74 1.79 -4.56 3.98
CA VAL A 74 2.99 -3.74 3.71
C VAL A 74 3.02 -2.49 4.58
N LEU A 75 1.84 -1.92 4.83
CA LEU A 75 1.67 -0.77 5.71
C LEU A 75 1.11 -1.28 7.03
N ASP A 76 1.87 -1.11 8.09
CA ASP A 76 1.39 -1.42 9.43
C ASP A 76 0.36 -0.38 9.90
N GLU A 77 -0.27 -0.66 11.03
CA GLU A 77 -1.32 0.19 11.57
C GLU A 77 -0.82 1.61 11.90
N GLU A 78 0.39 1.75 12.40
CA GLU A 78 0.97 3.05 12.74
C GLU A 78 1.19 3.89 11.49
N ILE A 79 1.74 3.32 10.44
CA ILE A 79 1.97 3.99 9.15
C ILE A 79 0.64 4.36 8.49
N LEU A 80 -0.34 3.46 8.51
CA LEU A 80 -1.68 3.77 8.00
C LEU A 80 -2.32 4.94 8.75
N ASN A 81 -2.23 4.95 10.06
CA ASN A 81 -2.76 6.04 10.88
C ASN A 81 -2.04 7.36 10.61
N LEU A 82 -0.72 7.32 10.41
CA LEU A 82 0.06 8.49 9.99
C LEU A 82 -0.44 9.03 8.64
N PHE A 83 -0.61 8.18 7.65
CA PHE A 83 -1.10 8.59 6.33
C PHE A 83 -2.52 9.16 6.38
N LYS A 84 -3.40 8.57 7.16
CA LYS A 84 -4.76 9.10 7.39
C LYS A 84 -4.70 10.48 8.05
N TRP A 85 -3.83 10.66 9.04
CA TRP A 85 -3.64 11.94 9.70
C TRP A 85 -3.14 13.01 8.73
N VAL A 86 -2.11 12.69 7.93
CA VAL A 86 -1.56 13.61 6.91
C VAL A 86 -2.64 13.99 5.89
N SER A 87 -3.40 13.00 5.41
CA SER A 87 -4.52 13.22 4.48
C SER A 87 -5.54 14.20 5.04
N ASN A 88 -5.94 14.01 6.30
CA ASN A 88 -6.89 14.90 6.96
C ASN A 88 -6.33 16.30 7.22
N TYR A 89 -5.11 16.39 7.69
CA TYR A 89 -4.48 17.66 8.05
C TYR A 89 -4.27 18.57 6.83
N TYR A 90 -3.79 18.02 5.73
CA TYR A 90 -3.51 18.77 4.51
C TYR A 90 -4.66 18.75 3.49
N HIS A 91 -5.77 18.09 3.80
CA HIS A 91 -6.88 17.88 2.85
C HIS A 91 -6.43 17.24 1.52
N ALA A 92 -5.44 16.37 1.59
CA ALA A 92 -4.90 15.66 0.44
C ALA A 92 -5.57 14.29 0.27
N PRO A 93 -5.77 13.82 -0.97
CA PRO A 93 -6.27 12.47 -1.21
C PRO A 93 -5.38 11.40 -0.56
N LEU A 94 -5.99 10.47 0.17
CA LEU A 94 -5.23 9.43 0.90
C LEU A 94 -4.35 8.59 -0.03
N GLY A 95 -4.85 8.28 -1.23
CA GLY A 95 -4.06 7.55 -2.23
C GLY A 95 -2.80 8.29 -2.66
N GLN A 96 -2.86 9.62 -2.79
CA GLN A 96 -1.66 10.43 -3.08
C GLN A 96 -0.69 10.47 -1.91
N VAL A 97 -1.18 10.59 -0.68
CA VAL A 97 -0.34 10.54 0.53
C VAL A 97 0.41 9.22 0.61
N ILE A 98 -0.28 8.10 0.41
CA ILE A 98 0.34 6.77 0.36
C ILE A 98 1.37 6.71 -0.76
N GLY A 99 1.05 7.24 -1.94
CA GLY A 99 1.95 7.27 -3.08
C GLY A 99 3.24 8.04 -2.83
N LEU A 100 3.18 9.14 -2.08
CA LEU A 100 4.35 9.92 -1.70
C LEU A 100 5.18 9.24 -0.61
N GLY A 101 4.52 8.57 0.32
CA GLY A 101 5.16 7.91 1.46
C GLY A 101 5.69 6.50 1.18
N THR A 102 5.45 5.96 -0.01
CA THR A 102 5.87 4.59 -0.37
C THR A 102 6.84 4.59 -1.55
N PRO A 103 7.85 3.70 -1.54
CA PRO A 103 8.75 3.53 -2.66
C PRO A 103 8.03 3.12 -3.95
N SER A 104 8.59 3.49 -5.10
CA SER A 104 7.95 3.26 -6.40
C SER A 104 7.67 1.79 -6.71
N TYR A 105 8.53 0.87 -6.25
CA TYR A 105 8.33 -0.56 -6.48
C TYR A 105 7.09 -1.09 -5.74
N LEU A 106 6.77 -0.56 -4.56
CA LEU A 106 5.54 -0.91 -3.84
C LEU A 106 4.30 -0.39 -4.56
N ARG A 107 4.38 0.84 -5.07
CA ARG A 107 3.28 1.47 -5.81
C ARG A 107 2.97 0.74 -7.12
N ASN A 108 3.98 0.15 -7.73
CA ASN A 108 3.85 -0.56 -9.01
C ASN A 108 3.45 -2.04 -8.85
N GLY A 109 3.10 -2.47 -7.64
CA GLY A 109 2.64 -3.83 -7.39
C GLY A 109 3.71 -4.91 -7.55
N LYS A 110 5.00 -4.54 -7.48
CA LYS A 110 6.09 -5.52 -7.50
C LYS A 110 6.13 -6.26 -6.17
N GLU A 111 6.39 -7.56 -6.24
CA GLU A 111 6.61 -8.37 -5.06
C GLU A 111 7.78 -7.80 -4.24
N ILE A 112 7.60 -7.80 -2.92
CA ILE A 112 8.69 -7.56 -2.00
C ILE A 112 9.51 -8.85 -2.02
N PHE A 113 10.65 -8.82 -2.68
CA PHE A 113 11.61 -9.89 -2.51
C PHE A 113 11.95 -10.00 -1.04
N ASP A 114 11.79 -11.21 -0.49
CA ASP A 114 12.09 -11.52 0.89
C ASP A 114 13.34 -10.79 1.34
N ALA A 115 13.27 -10.17 2.52
CA ALA A 115 14.40 -9.47 3.15
C ALA A 115 15.60 -10.41 3.47
N ASN A 116 15.53 -11.69 3.11
CA ASN A 116 16.67 -12.56 2.91
C ASN A 116 17.52 -12.18 1.70
N TYR A 117 17.19 -11.05 1.04
CA TYR A 117 18.10 -10.42 0.11
C TYR A 117 19.35 -10.02 0.90
N ASN A 118 20.25 -10.97 0.89
CA ASN A 118 21.62 -10.94 1.36
C ASN A 118 22.11 -9.55 1.79
N THR A 119 21.93 -9.21 3.04
CA THR A 119 22.82 -8.30 3.76
C THR A 119 24.29 -8.77 3.72
N LYS A 120 24.54 -9.97 3.18
CA LYS A 120 25.87 -10.55 3.00
C LYS A 120 26.68 -9.93 1.85
N ASN A 121 26.10 -9.09 1.02
CA ASN A 121 26.81 -8.46 -0.11
C ASN A 121 26.99 -6.94 0.03
N PHE A 122 26.56 -6.33 1.12
CA PHE A 122 27.16 -5.07 1.53
C PHE A 122 28.51 -5.41 2.15
N LYS A 123 29.53 -5.41 1.34
CA LYS A 123 30.90 -5.42 1.83
C LYS A 123 31.03 -4.20 2.72
N GLU A 124 31.38 -4.40 3.98
CA GLU A 124 31.72 -3.33 4.92
C GLU A 124 32.77 -2.36 4.32
N ASP A 125 33.53 -2.82 3.33
CA ASP A 125 34.52 -2.07 2.58
C ASP A 125 33.97 -0.88 1.75
N GLU A 126 32.68 -0.88 1.39
CA GLU A 126 32.09 0.25 0.64
C GLU A 126 31.55 1.35 1.56
N LEU A 127 31.28 1.05 2.82
CA LEU A 127 30.82 2.06 3.80
C LEU A 127 31.95 2.93 4.32
N GLU A 128 33.17 2.41 4.39
CA GLU A 128 34.33 3.22 4.82
C GLU A 128 34.78 4.23 3.77
N ASN A 129 34.43 4.03 2.50
CA ASN A 129 34.87 4.91 1.42
C ASN A 129 33.88 6.00 1.00
N THR A 130 32.67 6.03 1.59
CA THR A 130 31.64 6.99 1.15
C THR A 130 31.59 8.27 1.97
N PHE A 131 32.33 8.39 3.05
CA PHE A 131 32.34 9.59 3.90
C PHE A 131 33.75 10.16 4.08
N ASN A 132 34.35 10.59 2.98
CA ASN A 132 35.49 11.52 3.09
C ASN A 132 34.94 12.93 3.33
N LEU A 133 34.88 13.31 4.59
CA LEU A 133 34.60 14.70 4.97
C LEU A 133 35.62 15.62 4.33
N THR A 134 35.19 16.67 3.69
CA THR A 134 36.08 17.73 3.21
C THR A 134 36.75 18.42 4.38
N LYS A 135 37.91 19.02 4.17
CA LYS A 135 38.65 19.76 5.23
C LYS A 135 37.77 20.82 5.92
N GLU A 136 36.80 21.37 5.19
CA GLU A 136 35.86 22.37 5.69
C GLU A 136 34.77 21.77 6.59
N GLN A 137 34.50 20.48 6.46
CA GLN A 137 33.53 19.76 7.31
C GLN A 137 34.14 19.22 8.60
N LEU A 138 35.47 19.30 8.76
CA LEU A 138 36.22 18.84 9.92
C LEU A 138 36.48 19.93 10.96
N ILE A 139 35.98 21.13 10.77
CA ILE A 139 36.14 22.27 11.69
C ILE A 139 34.95 22.33 12.66
#